data_e9bf64ba635de9036b5ac42689ac01fe
#
_entry.id   e9bf64ba635de9036b5ac42689ac01fe
#
_cell.length_a   1.000
_cell.length_b   1.000
_cell.length_c   1.000
_cell.angle_alpha   90.00
_cell.angle_beta   90.00
_cell.angle_gamma   90.00
#
_symmetry.space_group_name_H-M   'P 1'
#
loop_
_entity.id
_entity.type
_entity.pdbx_description
1 polymer ?
#
loop_
_entity_poly.entity_id
_entity_poly.type
_entity_poly.pdbx_seq_one_letter_code
_entity_poly.pdbx_strand_id
1 'polypeptide(L)'
;MNRLRAGRPLALALLASTGLGAAVVLRPQLLGLPVAQVDLVATLVAGLALTTAALLSPRRLLSAGFLYLLMLILFHLSIPVVLALGGTLPVTFAAYIGTWYGSSDVTEAVYLSMLAVLALTTAYAWVQVRRGGNRPAPHPPAPTPPAFTRIGAVLVAAGVTVYLGTLVVVAPDLLRGGSYQEYLDTVGGTRTVAGATLVVAIGLCMAAVGAPGRARTLAWLLFGVFTLVTLSFGARTAAMFPAVAGVVAAAACARRVPRARTSVALIVAGLLAITVVQQVRGTGLAGAGPAAVSLNPMGSFAETGGTLRTVAEVVTWRRTYQEPPYHGRTYLTPVVRAWELATGRPRPPGNQDPRYAGVLLYQRYPDFQLGFSPVAEAFLNFGSTGVAVLFAGLGALLAGFDRRRLGHLGAARLGVLMYALSYTVRNASNAVPLTLIAGLLVIWCAARLLNRPPRPARRPVPVPA
;
A
#
# COMPACT_ATOMS: atom_id res chain seq x y z
N MET A 1 -7.46 -27.22 -28.80
CA MET A 1 -7.10 -25.88 -28.27
C MET A 1 -7.36 -25.66 -26.76
N ASN A 2 -8.32 -26.30 -26.09
CA ASN A 2 -8.61 -26.04 -24.67
C ASN A 2 -7.56 -26.60 -23.69
N ARG A 3 -6.87 -27.70 -23.98
CA ARG A 3 -5.85 -28.28 -23.07
C ARG A 3 -4.59 -27.42 -22.92
N LEU A 4 -4.15 -26.74 -23.99
CA LEU A 4 -2.99 -25.83 -23.94
C LEU A 4 -3.25 -24.56 -23.10
N ARG A 5 -4.51 -24.10 -23.00
CA ARG A 5 -4.87 -22.95 -22.18
C ARG A 5 -4.94 -23.27 -20.67
N ALA A 6 -5.24 -24.52 -20.31
CA ALA A 6 -5.28 -24.95 -18.91
C ALA A 6 -3.88 -25.20 -18.31
N GLY A 7 -2.89 -25.56 -19.13
CA GLY A 7 -1.51 -25.80 -18.67
C GLY A 7 -0.73 -24.56 -18.24
N ARG A 8 -0.98 -23.40 -18.87
CA ARG A 8 -0.24 -22.17 -18.59
C ARG A 8 -0.31 -21.69 -17.12
N PRO A 9 -1.50 -21.61 -16.49
CA PRO A 9 -1.58 -21.20 -15.09
C PRO A 9 -0.83 -22.15 -14.14
N LEU A 10 -0.91 -23.44 -14.39
CA LEU A 10 -0.19 -24.45 -13.60
C LEU A 10 1.33 -24.29 -13.76
N ALA A 11 1.82 -24.11 -14.98
CA ALA A 11 3.23 -23.88 -15.23
C ALA A 11 3.78 -22.66 -14.47
N LEU A 12 3.03 -21.55 -14.46
CA LEU A 12 3.41 -20.35 -13.72
C LEU A 12 3.40 -20.56 -12.18
N ALA A 13 2.43 -21.34 -11.67
CA ALA A 13 2.41 -21.67 -10.25
C ALA A 13 3.57 -22.60 -9.86
N LEU A 14 3.89 -23.56 -10.69
CA LEU A 14 5.05 -24.45 -10.49
C LEU A 14 6.36 -23.64 -10.57
N LEU A 15 6.52 -22.75 -11.54
CA LEU A 15 7.70 -21.89 -11.67
C LEU A 15 7.88 -21.00 -10.42
N ALA A 16 6.81 -20.37 -9.93
CA ALA A 16 6.85 -19.59 -8.71
C ALA A 16 7.21 -20.46 -7.49
N SER A 17 6.67 -21.68 -7.40
CA SER A 17 7.00 -22.63 -6.32
C SER A 17 8.46 -23.09 -6.37
N THR A 18 8.98 -23.37 -7.57
CA THR A 18 10.39 -23.71 -7.77
C THR A 18 11.29 -22.56 -7.36
N GLY A 19 10.95 -21.31 -7.74
CA GLY A 19 11.66 -20.11 -7.31
C GLY A 19 11.68 -19.95 -5.79
N LEU A 20 10.54 -20.15 -5.14
CA LEU A 20 10.45 -20.10 -3.67
C LEU A 20 11.28 -21.21 -3.02
N GLY A 21 11.18 -22.45 -3.49
CA GLY A 21 11.95 -23.58 -3.00
C GLY A 21 13.46 -23.37 -3.19
N ALA A 22 13.87 -22.88 -4.37
CA ALA A 22 15.24 -22.52 -4.64
C ALA A 22 15.77 -21.43 -3.69
N ALA A 23 14.99 -20.37 -3.47
CA ALA A 23 15.37 -19.29 -2.56
C ALA A 23 15.58 -19.81 -1.12
N VAL A 24 14.75 -20.75 -0.64
CA VAL A 24 14.88 -21.35 0.69
C VAL A 24 16.11 -22.26 0.77
N VAL A 25 16.29 -23.15 -0.21
CA VAL A 25 17.38 -24.14 -0.21
C VAL A 25 18.74 -23.48 -0.43
N LEU A 26 18.80 -22.52 -1.35
CA LEU A 26 20.03 -21.81 -1.72
C LEU A 26 20.31 -20.57 -0.86
N ARG A 27 19.60 -20.39 0.26
CA ARG A 27 19.83 -19.24 1.16
C ARG A 27 21.30 -19.06 1.55
N PRO A 28 22.06 -20.08 1.99
CA PRO A 28 23.46 -19.88 2.39
C PRO A 28 24.31 -19.37 1.22
N GLN A 29 24.09 -19.92 0.02
CA GLN A 29 24.80 -19.51 -1.19
C GLN A 29 24.45 -18.07 -1.59
N LEU A 30 23.16 -17.72 -1.55
CA LEU A 30 22.69 -16.36 -1.85
C LEU A 30 23.27 -15.32 -0.89
N LEU A 31 23.37 -15.64 0.40
CA LEU A 31 23.94 -14.74 1.40
C LEU A 31 25.48 -14.60 1.26
N GLY A 32 26.15 -15.53 0.60
CA GLY A 32 27.57 -15.46 0.28
C GLY A 32 27.91 -14.75 -1.03
N LEU A 33 26.90 -14.38 -1.83
CA LEU A 33 27.14 -13.69 -3.10
C LEU A 33 27.50 -12.21 -2.89
N PRO A 34 28.30 -11.62 -3.79
CA PRO A 34 28.43 -10.17 -3.89
C PRO A 34 27.08 -9.48 -4.07
N VAL A 35 26.88 -8.31 -3.46
CA VAL A 35 25.61 -7.56 -3.47
C VAL A 35 25.07 -7.38 -4.90
N ALA A 36 25.95 -7.05 -5.87
CA ALA A 36 25.55 -6.86 -7.27
C ALA A 36 24.91 -8.12 -7.89
N GLN A 37 25.35 -9.31 -7.52
CA GLN A 37 24.75 -10.56 -8.01
C GLN A 37 23.40 -10.83 -7.31
N VAL A 38 23.26 -10.49 -6.04
CA VAL A 38 21.99 -10.56 -5.32
C VAL A 38 20.97 -9.58 -5.91
N ASP A 39 21.41 -8.38 -6.31
CA ASP A 39 20.57 -7.39 -6.98
C ASP A 39 20.04 -7.91 -8.32
N LEU A 40 20.88 -8.59 -9.10
CA LEU A 40 20.44 -9.22 -10.36
C LEU A 40 19.40 -10.31 -10.09
N VAL A 41 19.62 -11.19 -9.11
CA VAL A 41 18.65 -12.23 -8.72
C VAL A 41 17.34 -11.58 -8.26
N ALA A 42 17.41 -10.52 -7.46
CA ALA A 42 16.22 -9.79 -6.99
C ALA A 42 15.43 -9.18 -8.17
N THR A 43 16.14 -8.67 -9.18
CA THR A 43 15.52 -8.13 -10.41
C THR A 43 14.78 -9.21 -11.19
N LEU A 44 15.40 -10.38 -11.37
CA LEU A 44 14.76 -11.52 -12.02
C LEU A 44 13.53 -12.02 -11.27
N VAL A 45 13.63 -12.11 -9.91
CA VAL A 45 12.50 -12.47 -9.05
C VAL A 45 11.36 -11.46 -9.17
N ALA A 46 11.66 -10.16 -9.15
CA ALA A 46 10.66 -9.11 -9.30
C ALA A 46 9.94 -9.19 -10.66
N GLY A 47 10.70 -9.38 -11.75
CA GLY A 47 10.15 -9.55 -13.10
C GLY A 47 9.27 -10.80 -13.24
N LEU A 48 9.74 -11.94 -12.72
CA LEU A 48 8.97 -13.19 -12.68
C LEU A 48 7.66 -13.02 -11.90
N ALA A 49 7.72 -12.43 -10.72
CA ALA A 49 6.59 -12.24 -9.84
C ALA A 49 5.51 -11.34 -10.47
N LEU A 50 5.91 -10.18 -11.02
CA LEU A 50 4.99 -9.26 -11.69
C LEU A 50 4.36 -9.90 -12.94
N THR A 51 5.16 -10.61 -13.76
CA THR A 51 4.66 -11.32 -14.93
C THR A 51 3.65 -12.40 -14.53
N THR A 52 3.97 -13.20 -13.53
CA THR A 52 3.08 -14.24 -13.01
C THR A 52 1.76 -13.65 -12.51
N ALA A 53 1.81 -12.59 -11.70
CA ALA A 53 0.63 -11.94 -11.18
C ALA A 53 -0.22 -11.30 -12.32
N ALA A 54 0.42 -10.63 -13.30
CA ALA A 54 -0.27 -10.03 -14.44
C ALA A 54 -0.98 -11.05 -15.33
N LEU A 55 -0.35 -12.21 -15.56
CA LEU A 55 -0.91 -13.26 -16.40
C LEU A 55 -2.02 -14.07 -15.72
N LEU A 56 -1.93 -14.27 -14.41
CA LEU A 56 -2.90 -15.05 -13.63
C LEU A 56 -4.08 -14.22 -13.12
N SER A 57 -3.92 -12.92 -13.02
CA SER A 57 -4.98 -12.07 -12.48
C SER A 57 -6.15 -11.89 -13.44
N PRO A 58 -7.40 -12.11 -12.98
CA PRO A 58 -8.59 -11.89 -13.80
C PRO A 58 -8.82 -10.40 -14.14
N ARG A 59 -8.25 -9.47 -13.36
CA ARG A 59 -8.30 -8.02 -13.59
C ARG A 59 -6.97 -7.47 -14.10
N ARG A 60 -6.07 -8.34 -14.50
CA ARG A 60 -4.74 -7.99 -15.00
C ARG A 60 -3.99 -7.06 -14.02
N LEU A 61 -3.48 -5.93 -14.54
CA LEU A 61 -2.64 -4.99 -13.78
C LEU A 61 -3.39 -4.16 -12.71
N LEU A 62 -4.74 -4.18 -12.68
CA LEU A 62 -5.54 -3.45 -11.68
C LEU A 62 -6.14 -4.38 -10.62
N SER A 63 -5.61 -5.59 -10.47
CA SER A 63 -5.99 -6.49 -9.39
C SER A 63 -5.34 -6.08 -8.07
N ALA A 64 -5.98 -6.43 -6.96
CA ALA A 64 -5.45 -6.19 -5.62
C ALA A 64 -4.09 -6.87 -5.43
N GLY A 65 -3.97 -8.13 -5.88
CA GLY A 65 -2.72 -8.89 -5.77
C GLY A 65 -1.58 -8.28 -6.58
N PHE A 66 -1.84 -7.87 -7.84
CA PHE A 66 -0.81 -7.25 -8.68
C PHE A 66 -0.36 -5.90 -8.10
N LEU A 67 -1.30 -5.02 -7.72
CA LEU A 67 -0.94 -3.68 -7.23
C LEU A 67 -0.23 -3.75 -5.88
N TYR A 68 -0.62 -4.67 -4.98
CA TYR A 68 0.11 -4.87 -3.73
C TYR A 68 1.52 -5.40 -3.98
N LEU A 69 1.67 -6.38 -4.88
CA LEU A 69 2.98 -6.92 -5.28
C LEU A 69 3.88 -5.84 -5.90
N LEU A 70 3.32 -5.02 -6.79
CA LEU A 70 4.03 -3.89 -7.39
C LEU A 70 4.53 -2.92 -6.32
N MET A 71 3.68 -2.58 -5.34
CA MET A 71 4.09 -1.72 -4.23
C MET A 71 5.16 -2.37 -3.36
N LEU A 72 5.03 -3.67 -3.06
CA LEU A 72 6.03 -4.40 -2.29
C LEU A 72 7.40 -4.35 -2.98
N ILE A 73 7.44 -4.60 -4.30
CA ILE A 73 8.66 -4.51 -5.10
C ILE A 73 9.20 -3.07 -5.14
N LEU A 74 8.32 -2.09 -5.38
CA LEU A 74 8.68 -0.69 -5.45
C LEU A 74 9.34 -0.19 -4.15
N PHE A 75 8.84 -0.59 -3.00
CA PHE A 75 9.35 -0.13 -1.71
C PHE A 75 10.54 -0.93 -1.17
N HIS A 76 10.72 -2.20 -1.60
CA HIS A 76 11.75 -3.08 -1.04
C HIS A 76 12.84 -3.51 -2.05
N LEU A 77 12.52 -3.57 -3.34
CA LEU A 77 13.44 -4.08 -4.36
C LEU A 77 13.81 -3.05 -5.43
N SER A 78 13.32 -1.81 -5.36
CA SER A 78 13.64 -0.83 -6.40
C SER A 78 15.11 -0.42 -6.41
N ILE A 79 15.79 -0.34 -5.25
CA ILE A 79 17.24 -0.10 -5.21
C ILE A 79 18.00 -1.23 -5.91
N PRO A 80 17.84 -2.52 -5.51
CA PRO A 80 18.44 -3.64 -6.22
C PRO A 80 18.17 -3.62 -7.72
N VAL A 81 16.92 -3.39 -8.12
CA VAL A 81 16.52 -3.37 -9.54
C VAL A 81 17.23 -2.27 -10.32
N VAL A 82 17.31 -1.06 -9.77
CA VAL A 82 17.98 0.07 -10.43
C VAL A 82 19.47 -0.19 -10.57
N LEU A 83 20.13 -0.68 -9.51
CA LEU A 83 21.56 -0.97 -9.54
C LEU A 83 21.89 -2.11 -10.51
N ALA A 84 21.09 -3.19 -10.52
CA ALA A 84 21.28 -4.31 -11.44
C ALA A 84 21.09 -3.93 -12.92
N LEU A 85 20.24 -2.91 -13.20
CA LEU A 85 20.02 -2.39 -14.55
C LEU A 85 21.03 -1.30 -14.96
N GLY A 86 22.04 -1.01 -14.12
CA GLY A 86 23.04 0.03 -14.40
C GLY A 86 22.47 1.46 -14.30
N GLY A 87 21.35 1.65 -13.59
CA GLY A 87 20.74 2.95 -13.41
C GLY A 87 21.58 3.88 -12.52
N THR A 88 21.58 5.17 -12.86
CA THR A 88 22.29 6.20 -12.08
C THR A 88 21.41 6.70 -10.95
N LEU A 89 22.00 6.85 -9.76
CA LEU A 89 21.35 7.41 -8.59
C LEU A 89 21.65 8.91 -8.46
N PRO A 90 20.72 9.74 -7.95
CA PRO A 90 21.03 11.11 -7.58
C PRO A 90 22.19 11.16 -6.58
N VAL A 91 23.09 12.13 -6.69
CA VAL A 91 24.33 12.20 -5.89
C VAL A 91 24.07 12.10 -4.39
N THR A 92 23.09 12.87 -3.89
CA THR A 92 22.72 12.86 -2.47
C THR A 92 22.18 11.50 -2.02
N PHE A 93 21.40 10.84 -2.88
CA PHE A 93 20.86 9.52 -2.58
C PHE A 93 21.92 8.41 -2.71
N ALA A 94 22.84 8.53 -3.68
CA ALA A 94 23.99 7.64 -3.80
C ALA A 94 24.89 7.70 -2.57
N ALA A 95 25.19 8.91 -2.07
CA ALA A 95 25.94 9.11 -0.84
C ALA A 95 25.23 8.47 0.36
N TYR A 96 23.93 8.67 0.50
CA TYR A 96 23.12 8.04 1.55
C TYR A 96 23.13 6.50 1.47
N ILE A 97 22.99 5.93 0.28
CA ILE A 97 23.03 4.47 0.08
C ILE A 97 24.43 3.94 0.40
N GLY A 98 25.49 4.63 -0.01
CA GLY A 98 26.87 4.24 0.22
C GLY A 98 27.23 4.01 1.69
N THR A 99 26.48 4.61 2.62
CA THR A 99 26.73 4.42 4.07
C THR A 99 26.28 3.07 4.62
N TRP A 100 25.42 2.32 3.92
CA TRP A 100 24.82 1.09 4.46
C TRP A 100 24.66 -0.05 3.45
N TYR A 101 24.53 0.23 2.15
CA TYR A 101 24.13 -0.76 1.15
C TYR A 101 25.17 -1.88 0.90
N GLY A 102 26.43 -1.66 1.19
CA GLY A 102 27.49 -2.66 1.01
C GLY A 102 27.61 -3.71 2.13
N SER A 103 26.78 -3.67 3.16
CA SER A 103 26.87 -4.57 4.30
C SER A 103 26.25 -5.95 4.04
N SER A 104 26.71 -6.98 4.76
CA SER A 104 26.12 -8.32 4.71
C SER A 104 24.66 -8.34 5.17
N ASP A 105 24.25 -7.39 5.99
CA ASP A 105 22.88 -7.27 6.47
C ASP A 105 21.93 -6.81 5.37
N VAL A 106 22.45 -6.05 4.39
CA VAL A 106 21.68 -5.68 3.18
C VAL A 106 21.44 -6.90 2.29
N THR A 107 22.44 -7.75 2.10
CA THR A 107 22.26 -9.01 1.35
C THR A 107 21.12 -9.84 1.95
N GLU A 108 21.07 -9.98 3.28
CA GLU A 108 19.97 -10.66 3.95
C GLU A 108 18.65 -9.91 3.84
N ALA A 109 18.65 -8.57 3.89
CA ALA A 109 17.44 -7.76 3.70
C ALA A 109 16.85 -7.91 2.30
N VAL A 110 17.69 -7.92 1.25
CA VAL A 110 17.27 -8.19 -0.13
C VAL A 110 16.72 -9.62 -0.25
N TYR A 111 17.41 -10.60 0.34
CA TYR A 111 16.92 -11.99 0.40
C TYR A 111 15.53 -12.10 1.06
N LEU A 112 15.32 -11.48 2.22
CA LEU A 112 14.02 -11.48 2.92
C LEU A 112 12.91 -10.81 2.09
N SER A 113 13.25 -9.75 1.36
CA SER A 113 12.33 -9.06 0.45
C SER A 113 11.98 -9.94 -0.75
N MET A 114 12.95 -10.65 -1.34
CA MET A 114 12.69 -11.66 -2.37
C MET A 114 11.82 -12.80 -1.86
N LEU A 115 12.08 -13.30 -0.65
CA LEU A 115 11.30 -14.35 -0.02
C LEU A 115 9.84 -13.94 0.15
N ALA A 116 9.58 -12.69 0.59
CA ALA A 116 8.25 -12.12 0.71
C ALA A 116 7.52 -12.07 -0.66
N VAL A 117 8.21 -11.58 -1.70
CA VAL A 117 7.68 -11.50 -3.07
C VAL A 117 7.36 -12.89 -3.62
N LEU A 118 8.26 -13.86 -3.47
CA LEU A 118 8.06 -15.23 -3.95
C LEU A 118 6.95 -15.96 -3.19
N ALA A 119 6.90 -15.83 -1.86
CA ALA A 119 5.86 -16.46 -1.04
C ALA A 119 4.47 -15.93 -1.40
N LEU A 120 4.32 -14.60 -1.53
CA LEU A 120 3.08 -13.96 -1.98
C LEU A 120 2.68 -14.45 -3.36
N THR A 121 3.60 -14.42 -4.33
CA THR A 121 3.34 -14.79 -5.72
C THR A 121 2.95 -16.26 -5.84
N THR A 122 3.66 -17.14 -5.13
CA THR A 122 3.39 -18.58 -5.12
C THR A 122 1.99 -18.88 -4.60
N ALA A 123 1.64 -18.35 -3.43
CA ALA A 123 0.31 -18.56 -2.84
C ALA A 123 -0.80 -17.94 -3.69
N TYR A 124 -0.57 -16.74 -4.24
CA TYR A 124 -1.48 -16.10 -5.19
C TYR A 124 -1.71 -16.99 -6.40
N ALA A 125 -0.65 -17.51 -7.03
CA ALA A 125 -0.73 -18.37 -8.20
C ALA A 125 -1.49 -19.66 -7.91
N TRP A 126 -1.19 -20.36 -6.82
CA TRP A 126 -1.89 -21.60 -6.46
C TRP A 126 -3.39 -21.40 -6.22
N VAL A 127 -3.79 -20.33 -5.54
CA VAL A 127 -5.19 -20.00 -5.37
C VAL A 127 -5.85 -19.73 -6.72
N GLN A 128 -5.16 -19.05 -7.64
CA GLN A 128 -5.69 -18.80 -8.99
C GLN A 128 -5.85 -20.11 -9.81
N VAL A 129 -4.94 -21.06 -9.68
CA VAL A 129 -4.99 -22.36 -10.38
C VAL A 129 -6.05 -23.31 -9.82
N ARG A 130 -6.01 -23.57 -8.49
CA ARG A 130 -6.87 -24.58 -7.84
C ARG A 130 -8.37 -24.38 -8.06
N ARG A 131 -8.82 -23.17 -8.28
CA ARG A 131 -10.24 -22.83 -8.43
C ARG A 131 -10.63 -22.50 -9.88
N GLY A 132 -9.81 -22.85 -10.88
CA GLY A 132 -10.02 -22.56 -12.30
C GLY A 132 -11.23 -23.23 -12.97
N GLY A 133 -11.87 -24.21 -12.32
CA GLY A 133 -12.90 -25.06 -12.94
C GLY A 133 -14.34 -24.58 -12.85
N ASN A 134 -14.74 -23.85 -11.83
CA ASN A 134 -16.14 -23.44 -11.66
C ASN A 134 -16.22 -21.91 -11.46
N ARG A 135 -16.28 -21.17 -12.56
CA ARG A 135 -16.76 -19.79 -12.52
C ARG A 135 -18.28 -19.85 -12.42
N PRO A 136 -18.91 -19.50 -11.27
CA PRO A 136 -20.35 -19.33 -11.26
C PRO A 136 -20.73 -18.34 -12.35
N ALA A 137 -21.77 -18.65 -13.10
CA ALA A 137 -22.33 -17.73 -14.08
C ALA A 137 -22.54 -16.36 -13.41
N PRO A 138 -22.03 -15.30 -13.99
CA PRO A 138 -22.01 -14.02 -13.32
C PRO A 138 -23.41 -13.44 -13.29
N HIS A 139 -24.11 -13.50 -12.16
CA HIS A 139 -25.17 -12.54 -11.94
C HIS A 139 -24.53 -11.13 -11.96
N PRO A 140 -25.01 -10.24 -12.80
CA PRO A 140 -24.52 -8.87 -12.80
C PRO A 140 -24.69 -8.31 -11.38
N PRO A 141 -23.65 -7.73 -10.76
CA PRO A 141 -23.79 -7.12 -9.45
C PRO A 141 -24.90 -6.08 -9.50
N ALA A 142 -25.72 -6.01 -8.45
CA ALA A 142 -26.75 -5.00 -8.32
C ALA A 142 -26.15 -3.61 -8.53
N PRO A 143 -26.87 -2.70 -9.21
CA PRO A 143 -26.37 -1.33 -9.46
C PRO A 143 -26.07 -0.65 -8.12
N THR A 144 -24.97 0.10 -8.07
CA THR A 144 -24.61 0.88 -6.88
C THR A 144 -25.63 1.98 -6.65
N PRO A 145 -26.24 2.10 -5.46
CA PRO A 145 -27.16 3.20 -5.18
C PRO A 145 -26.45 4.55 -5.37
N PRO A 146 -27.03 5.52 -6.11
CA PRO A 146 -26.41 6.83 -6.31
C PRO A 146 -26.07 7.55 -4.99
N ALA A 147 -26.88 7.36 -3.97
CA ALA A 147 -26.67 7.93 -2.65
C ALA A 147 -25.37 7.41 -1.99
N PHE A 148 -24.99 6.14 -2.21
CA PHE A 148 -23.73 5.59 -1.70
C PHE A 148 -22.52 6.32 -2.29
N THR A 149 -22.56 6.58 -3.60
CA THR A 149 -21.52 7.36 -4.30
C THR A 149 -21.47 8.80 -3.82
N ARG A 150 -22.63 9.43 -3.54
CA ARG A 150 -22.71 10.79 -3.00
C ARG A 150 -22.10 10.88 -1.60
N ILE A 151 -22.41 9.92 -0.72
CA ILE A 151 -21.79 9.85 0.62
C ILE A 151 -20.26 9.76 0.48
N GLY A 152 -19.76 8.91 -0.42
CA GLY A 152 -18.32 8.82 -0.70
C GLY A 152 -17.73 10.16 -1.14
N ALA A 153 -18.40 10.88 -2.07
CA ALA A 153 -17.96 12.21 -2.52
C ALA A 153 -17.95 13.26 -1.40
N VAL A 154 -18.96 13.24 -0.52
CA VAL A 154 -19.03 14.13 0.66
C VAL A 154 -17.88 13.83 1.62
N LEU A 155 -17.55 12.56 1.86
CA LEU A 155 -16.42 12.19 2.71
C LEU A 155 -15.09 12.65 2.10
N VAL A 156 -14.88 12.51 0.78
CA VAL A 156 -13.70 13.07 0.12
C VAL A 156 -13.63 14.57 0.32
N ALA A 157 -14.74 15.29 0.07
CA ALA A 157 -14.80 16.74 0.24
C ALA A 157 -14.47 17.15 1.70
N ALA A 158 -15.09 16.49 2.68
CA ALA A 158 -14.84 16.76 4.10
C ALA A 158 -13.37 16.49 4.48
N GLY A 159 -12.80 15.36 4.06
CA GLY A 159 -11.40 15.04 4.34
C GLY A 159 -10.43 16.03 3.70
N VAL A 160 -10.66 16.42 2.44
CA VAL A 160 -9.85 17.44 1.75
C VAL A 160 -9.96 18.80 2.43
N THR A 161 -11.17 19.20 2.82
CA THR A 161 -11.39 20.48 3.54
C THR A 161 -10.68 20.49 4.89
N VAL A 162 -10.76 19.41 5.68
CA VAL A 162 -10.05 19.31 6.96
C VAL A 162 -8.55 19.33 6.75
N TYR A 163 -8.05 18.60 5.75
CA TYR A 163 -6.62 18.58 5.42
C TYR A 163 -6.10 19.98 5.04
N LEU A 164 -6.76 20.65 4.08
CA LEU A 164 -6.38 21.99 3.63
C LEU A 164 -6.57 23.04 4.75
N GLY A 165 -7.66 22.96 5.51
CA GLY A 165 -7.90 23.83 6.66
C GLY A 165 -6.79 23.70 7.71
N THR A 166 -6.32 22.48 7.97
CA THR A 166 -5.19 22.25 8.88
C THR A 166 -3.91 22.91 8.36
N LEU A 167 -3.62 22.78 7.07
CA LEU A 167 -2.45 23.43 6.45
C LEU A 167 -2.53 24.97 6.58
N VAL A 168 -3.68 25.55 6.24
CA VAL A 168 -3.86 27.02 6.30
C VAL A 168 -3.72 27.55 7.71
N VAL A 169 -4.25 26.83 8.73
CA VAL A 169 -4.27 27.32 10.12
C VAL A 169 -2.96 27.03 10.85
N VAL A 170 -2.37 25.84 10.65
CA VAL A 170 -1.21 25.37 11.43
C VAL A 170 0.12 25.74 10.78
N ALA A 171 0.16 25.74 9.44
CA ALA A 171 1.39 25.93 8.69
C ALA A 171 1.17 26.68 7.37
N PRO A 172 0.73 27.95 7.40
CA PRO A 172 0.44 28.73 6.21
C PRO A 172 1.67 28.90 5.29
N ASP A 173 2.86 28.91 5.86
CA ASP A 173 4.12 29.11 5.11
C ASP A 173 4.46 27.88 4.24
N LEU A 174 4.00 26.69 4.61
CA LEU A 174 4.13 25.51 3.75
C LEU A 174 3.47 25.71 2.38
N LEU A 175 2.35 26.41 2.32
CA LEU A 175 1.65 26.70 1.07
C LEU A 175 2.43 27.67 0.16
N ARG A 176 3.40 28.39 0.71
CA ARG A 176 4.28 29.33 -0.01
C ARG A 176 5.56 28.67 -0.55
N GLY A 177 5.76 27.39 -0.28
CA GLY A 177 6.91 26.65 -0.81
C GLY A 177 7.71 25.87 0.22
N GLY A 178 7.10 25.44 1.31
CA GLY A 178 7.74 24.65 2.37
C GLY A 178 8.28 23.29 1.89
N SER A 179 9.32 22.83 2.56
CA SER A 179 9.98 21.55 2.30
C SER A 179 9.20 20.37 2.90
N TYR A 180 9.54 19.14 2.46
CA TYR A 180 8.99 17.93 3.06
C TYR A 180 9.31 17.78 4.55
N GLN A 181 10.53 18.21 4.95
CA GLN A 181 10.93 18.17 6.35
C GLN A 181 10.04 19.07 7.19
N GLU A 182 9.86 20.31 6.78
CA GLU A 182 8.99 21.26 7.45
C GLU A 182 7.53 20.78 7.53
N TYR A 183 7.03 20.12 6.45
CA TYR A 183 5.72 19.47 6.48
C TYR A 183 5.64 18.39 7.56
N LEU A 184 6.66 17.53 7.70
CA LEU A 184 6.66 16.48 8.70
C LEU A 184 6.71 17.04 10.13
N ASP A 185 7.53 18.05 10.34
CA ASP A 185 7.74 18.65 11.67
C ASP A 185 6.51 19.44 12.16
N THR A 186 5.75 20.03 11.22
CA THR A 186 4.60 20.88 11.58
C THR A 186 3.27 20.13 11.57
N VAL A 187 2.93 19.43 10.49
CA VAL A 187 1.59 18.85 10.29
C VAL A 187 1.56 17.38 9.94
N GLY A 188 2.62 16.87 9.29
CA GLY A 188 2.63 15.52 8.71
C GLY A 188 2.44 14.39 9.73
N GLY A 189 2.87 14.59 10.98
CA GLY A 189 2.69 13.67 12.11
C GLY A 189 1.39 13.85 12.89
N THR A 190 0.56 14.83 12.56
CA THR A 190 -0.64 15.15 13.36
C THR A 190 -1.76 14.13 13.12
N ARG A 191 -2.53 13.86 14.20
CA ARG A 191 -3.71 12.96 14.12
C ARG A 191 -4.77 13.51 13.17
N THR A 192 -4.89 14.82 13.05
CA THR A 192 -5.86 15.50 12.18
C THR A 192 -5.56 15.20 10.72
N VAL A 193 -4.31 15.35 10.29
CA VAL A 193 -3.87 15.06 8.92
C VAL A 193 -4.01 13.56 8.59
N ALA A 194 -3.60 12.69 9.52
CA ALA A 194 -3.77 11.24 9.35
C ALA A 194 -5.25 10.84 9.25
N GLY A 195 -6.10 11.42 10.10
CA GLY A 195 -7.56 11.21 10.05
C GLY A 195 -8.21 11.73 8.77
N ALA A 196 -7.83 12.93 8.33
CA ALA A 196 -8.32 13.51 7.08
C ALA A 196 -7.95 12.62 5.87
N THR A 197 -6.71 12.14 5.80
CA THR A 197 -6.25 11.23 4.74
C THR A 197 -7.02 9.91 4.76
N LEU A 198 -7.30 9.36 5.94
CA LEU A 198 -8.12 8.15 6.08
C LEU A 198 -9.56 8.39 5.57
N VAL A 199 -10.16 9.51 5.92
CA VAL A 199 -11.52 9.88 5.45
C VAL A 199 -11.55 10.05 3.93
N VAL A 200 -10.52 10.69 3.34
CA VAL A 200 -10.34 10.78 1.87
C VAL A 200 -10.27 9.39 1.26
N ALA A 201 -9.47 8.48 1.82
CA ALA A 201 -9.30 7.13 1.29
C ALA A 201 -10.62 6.32 1.33
N ILE A 202 -11.34 6.35 2.46
CA ILE A 202 -12.64 5.67 2.61
C ILE A 202 -13.67 6.25 1.64
N GLY A 203 -13.77 7.59 1.58
CA GLY A 203 -14.67 8.29 0.68
C GLY A 203 -14.40 7.98 -0.78
N LEU A 204 -13.11 7.93 -1.17
CA LEU A 204 -12.70 7.60 -2.53
C LEU A 204 -13.07 6.15 -2.89
N CYS A 205 -12.85 5.18 -1.98
CA CYS A 205 -13.28 3.80 -2.18
C CYS A 205 -14.79 3.68 -2.41
N MET A 206 -15.61 4.43 -1.64
CA MET A 206 -17.07 4.45 -1.79
C MET A 206 -17.50 5.13 -3.09
N ALA A 207 -16.90 6.27 -3.45
CA ALA A 207 -17.22 6.98 -4.68
C ALA A 207 -16.78 6.20 -5.92
N ALA A 208 -15.64 5.54 -5.90
CA ALA A 208 -15.04 4.83 -7.02
C ALA A 208 -15.87 3.63 -7.51
N VAL A 209 -16.65 2.99 -6.63
CA VAL A 209 -17.54 1.87 -6.99
C VAL A 209 -18.86 2.30 -7.64
N GLY A 210 -19.16 3.60 -7.63
CA GLY A 210 -20.36 4.15 -8.23
C GLY A 210 -20.36 4.13 -9.75
N ALA A 211 -21.55 4.23 -10.33
CA ALA A 211 -21.69 4.47 -11.76
C ALA A 211 -21.04 5.82 -12.16
N PRO A 212 -20.58 5.95 -13.43
CA PRO A 212 -20.12 7.24 -13.94
C PRO A 212 -21.20 8.32 -13.73
N GLY A 213 -20.79 9.49 -13.22
CA GLY A 213 -21.69 10.61 -12.94
C GLY A 213 -21.03 11.69 -12.10
N ARG A 214 -21.72 12.83 -11.92
CA ARG A 214 -21.16 14.03 -11.29
C ARG A 214 -20.50 13.77 -9.92
N ALA A 215 -21.13 13.00 -9.04
CA ALA A 215 -20.60 12.74 -7.71
C ALA A 215 -19.27 11.97 -7.76
N ARG A 216 -19.16 10.94 -8.61
CA ARG A 216 -17.91 10.19 -8.80
C ARG A 216 -16.81 11.06 -9.41
N THR A 217 -17.15 11.86 -10.44
CA THR A 217 -16.19 12.78 -11.08
C THR A 217 -15.70 13.81 -10.08
N LEU A 218 -16.60 14.42 -9.28
CA LEU A 218 -16.24 15.37 -8.24
C LEU A 218 -15.29 14.76 -7.20
N ALA A 219 -15.57 13.54 -6.74
CA ALA A 219 -14.69 12.85 -5.80
C ALA A 219 -13.26 12.66 -6.35
N TRP A 220 -13.13 12.27 -7.63
CA TRP A 220 -11.82 12.12 -8.26
C TRP A 220 -11.13 13.47 -8.51
N LEU A 221 -11.86 14.53 -8.84
CA LEU A 221 -11.30 15.88 -8.98
C LEU A 221 -10.80 16.43 -7.64
N LEU A 222 -11.59 16.30 -6.58
CA LEU A 222 -11.17 16.71 -5.23
C LEU A 222 -9.97 15.89 -4.75
N PHE A 223 -9.95 14.58 -5.04
CA PHE A 223 -8.79 13.77 -4.79
C PHE A 223 -7.57 14.19 -5.63
N GLY A 224 -7.76 14.64 -6.86
CA GLY A 224 -6.72 15.24 -7.69
C GLY A 224 -6.13 16.48 -7.05
N VAL A 225 -6.96 17.39 -6.53
CA VAL A 225 -6.50 18.58 -5.76
C VAL A 225 -5.72 18.16 -4.52
N PHE A 226 -6.26 17.23 -3.74
CA PHE A 226 -5.57 16.66 -2.57
C PHE A 226 -4.20 16.08 -2.96
N THR A 227 -4.15 15.32 -4.06
CA THR A 227 -2.91 14.73 -4.59
C THR A 227 -1.90 15.81 -4.97
N LEU A 228 -2.30 16.83 -5.71
CA LEU A 228 -1.42 17.93 -6.10
C LEU A 228 -0.82 18.63 -4.88
N VAL A 229 -1.65 18.94 -3.88
CA VAL A 229 -1.18 19.58 -2.64
C VAL A 229 -0.25 18.68 -1.85
N THR A 230 -0.57 17.39 -1.68
CA THR A 230 0.31 16.47 -0.93
C THR A 230 1.64 16.22 -1.65
N LEU A 231 1.61 16.15 -2.98
CA LEU A 231 2.80 15.97 -3.80
C LEU A 231 3.68 17.21 -3.79
N SER A 232 3.12 18.43 -3.70
CA SER A 232 3.91 19.67 -3.62
C SER A 232 4.81 19.73 -2.39
N PHE A 233 4.46 19.04 -1.31
CA PHE A 233 5.28 18.86 -0.12
C PHE A 233 6.14 17.59 -0.14
N GLY A 234 6.09 16.77 -1.19
CA GLY A 234 6.79 15.49 -1.25
C GLY A 234 6.13 14.34 -0.49
N ALA A 235 4.90 14.50 0.00
CA ALA A 235 4.16 13.48 0.77
C ALA A 235 3.50 12.42 -0.13
N ARG A 236 4.31 11.68 -0.90
CA ARG A 236 3.89 10.67 -1.92
C ARG A 236 2.88 9.65 -1.42
N THR A 237 3.11 9.13 -0.23
CA THR A 237 2.30 8.03 0.32
C THR A 237 0.88 8.46 0.65
N ALA A 238 0.69 9.73 1.05
CA ALA A 238 -0.63 10.30 1.30
C ALA A 238 -1.52 10.33 0.04
N ALA A 239 -0.92 10.49 -1.14
CA ALA A 239 -1.63 10.44 -2.42
C ALA A 239 -1.73 9.00 -2.96
N MET A 240 -0.63 8.25 -2.95
CA MET A 240 -0.52 6.95 -3.62
C MET A 240 -1.40 5.86 -2.99
N PHE A 241 -1.44 5.78 -1.66
CA PHE A 241 -2.20 4.71 -0.99
C PHE A 241 -3.72 4.85 -1.18
N PRO A 242 -4.33 6.04 -1.04
CA PRO A 242 -5.74 6.21 -1.40
C PRO A 242 -6.02 5.99 -2.90
N ALA A 243 -5.08 6.40 -3.80
CA ALA A 243 -5.22 6.17 -5.23
C ALA A 243 -5.30 4.67 -5.56
N VAL A 244 -4.36 3.86 -5.04
CA VAL A 244 -4.36 2.40 -5.22
C VAL A 244 -5.65 1.79 -4.68
N ALA A 245 -6.08 2.19 -3.49
CA ALA A 245 -7.32 1.72 -2.87
C ALA A 245 -8.56 2.02 -3.72
N GLY A 246 -8.69 3.26 -4.19
CA GLY A 246 -9.79 3.69 -5.07
C GLY A 246 -9.79 2.97 -6.42
N VAL A 247 -8.62 2.79 -7.04
CA VAL A 247 -8.46 2.06 -8.29
C VAL A 247 -8.83 0.59 -8.13
N VAL A 248 -8.39 -0.08 -7.06
CA VAL A 248 -8.76 -1.47 -6.77
C VAL A 248 -10.26 -1.59 -6.53
N ALA A 249 -10.86 -0.70 -5.75
CA ALA A 249 -12.30 -0.68 -5.52
C ALA A 249 -13.08 -0.53 -6.83
N ALA A 250 -12.68 0.43 -7.68
CA ALA A 250 -13.28 0.63 -8.99
C ALA A 250 -13.15 -0.61 -9.89
N ALA A 251 -11.95 -1.19 -9.97
CA ALA A 251 -11.69 -2.38 -10.78
C ALA A 251 -12.45 -3.62 -10.28
N ALA A 252 -12.61 -3.75 -8.94
CA ALA A 252 -13.34 -4.86 -8.33
C ALA A 252 -14.83 -4.85 -8.65
N CYS A 253 -15.43 -3.66 -8.83
CA CYS A 253 -16.84 -3.47 -9.18
C CYS A 253 -17.07 -3.35 -10.70
N ALA A 254 -16.03 -3.11 -11.49
CA ALA A 254 -16.15 -2.83 -12.92
C ALA A 254 -16.71 -4.03 -13.70
N ARG A 255 -17.70 -3.75 -14.57
CA ARG A 255 -18.24 -4.76 -15.49
C ARG A 255 -17.25 -5.15 -16.59
N ARG A 256 -16.42 -4.21 -17.01
CA ARG A 256 -15.38 -4.40 -18.03
C ARG A 256 -14.02 -4.05 -17.45
N VAL A 257 -13.07 -4.95 -17.62
CA VAL A 257 -11.67 -4.68 -17.24
C VAL A 257 -11.10 -3.65 -18.22
N PRO A 258 -10.45 -2.59 -17.75
CA PRO A 258 -9.77 -1.64 -18.63
C PRO A 258 -8.79 -2.35 -19.58
N ARG A 259 -8.57 -1.78 -20.74
CA ARG A 259 -7.58 -2.30 -21.68
C ARG A 259 -6.18 -2.27 -21.03
N ALA A 260 -5.34 -3.23 -21.34
CA ALA A 260 -3.99 -3.30 -20.79
C ALA A 260 -3.20 -1.98 -21.00
N ARG A 261 -3.36 -1.34 -22.15
CA ARG A 261 -2.74 -0.03 -22.45
C ARG A 261 -3.16 1.05 -21.44
N THR A 262 -4.44 1.13 -21.10
CA THR A 262 -4.94 2.10 -20.09
C THR A 262 -4.37 1.80 -18.71
N SER A 263 -4.29 0.53 -18.32
CA SER A 263 -3.72 0.13 -17.03
C SER A 263 -2.22 0.45 -16.96
N VAL A 264 -1.48 0.18 -18.02
CA VAL A 264 -0.05 0.55 -18.14
C VAL A 264 0.10 2.07 -18.06
N ALA A 265 -0.69 2.82 -18.82
CA ALA A 265 -0.63 4.29 -18.80
C ALA A 265 -0.89 4.87 -17.41
N LEU A 266 -1.85 4.33 -16.65
CA LEU A 266 -2.11 4.76 -15.27
C LEU A 266 -0.94 4.45 -14.33
N ILE A 267 -0.32 3.28 -14.45
CA ILE A 267 0.85 2.89 -13.64
C ILE A 267 2.05 3.80 -13.98
N VAL A 268 2.32 3.99 -15.27
CA VAL A 268 3.41 4.87 -15.74
C VAL A 268 3.17 6.31 -15.27
N ALA A 269 1.95 6.83 -15.40
CA ALA A 269 1.63 8.17 -14.91
C ALA A 269 1.85 8.30 -13.39
N GLY A 270 1.50 7.27 -12.62
CA GLY A 270 1.78 7.23 -11.18
C GLY A 270 3.29 7.24 -10.87
N LEU A 271 4.08 6.46 -11.61
CA LEU A 271 5.53 6.42 -11.45
C LEU A 271 6.18 7.75 -11.87
N LEU A 272 5.72 8.37 -12.94
CA LEU A 272 6.18 9.71 -13.36
C LEU A 272 5.83 10.79 -12.32
N ALA A 273 4.64 10.71 -11.72
CA ALA A 273 4.28 11.63 -10.63
C ALA A 273 5.26 11.50 -9.45
N ILE A 274 5.68 10.28 -9.10
CA ILE A 274 6.72 10.06 -8.07
C ILE A 274 8.04 10.74 -8.45
N THR A 275 8.42 10.71 -9.74
CA THR A 275 9.64 11.34 -10.25
C THR A 275 9.62 12.87 -10.07
N VAL A 276 8.51 13.50 -10.43
CA VAL A 276 8.35 14.96 -10.25
C VAL A 276 8.44 15.35 -8.78
N VAL A 277 7.81 14.57 -7.90
CA VAL A 277 7.79 14.84 -6.46
C VAL A 277 9.16 14.77 -5.82
N GLN A 278 10.04 13.89 -6.28
CA GLN A 278 11.41 13.81 -5.75
C GLN A 278 12.14 15.14 -5.86
N GLN A 279 11.94 15.85 -6.93
CA GLN A 279 12.66 17.13 -7.19
C GLN A 279 12.15 18.26 -6.29
N VAL A 280 10.85 18.24 -6.01
CA VAL A 280 10.23 19.27 -5.15
C VAL A 280 10.50 19.02 -3.67
N ARG A 281 10.82 17.78 -3.28
CA ARG A 281 10.92 17.36 -1.88
C ARG A 281 12.00 18.10 -1.07
N GLY A 282 13.15 18.40 -1.69
CA GLY A 282 14.28 19.05 -1.02
C GLY A 282 14.13 20.56 -0.90
N THR A 283 13.56 21.19 -1.91
CA THR A 283 13.57 22.64 -2.09
C THR A 283 12.19 23.30 -2.01
N GLY A 284 11.13 22.51 -1.94
CA GLY A 284 9.76 22.99 -2.14
C GLY A 284 9.51 23.44 -3.58
N LEU A 285 8.26 23.83 -3.89
CA LEU A 285 7.89 24.35 -5.22
C LEU A 285 8.62 25.65 -5.57
N ALA A 286 8.88 26.51 -4.58
CA ALA A 286 9.52 27.81 -4.78
C ALA A 286 11.01 27.70 -5.12
N GLY A 287 11.69 26.66 -4.64
CA GLY A 287 13.12 26.42 -4.90
C GLY A 287 13.40 25.58 -6.16
N ALA A 288 12.38 25.01 -6.78
CA ALA A 288 12.49 24.23 -8.01
C ALA A 288 12.56 25.16 -9.23
N GLY A 289 13.71 25.80 -9.46
CA GLY A 289 13.95 26.55 -10.70
C GLY A 289 13.90 25.62 -11.93
N PRO A 290 13.51 26.14 -13.12
CA PRO A 290 13.36 25.33 -14.34
C PRO A 290 14.65 24.60 -14.77
N ALA A 291 15.82 25.08 -14.38
CA ALA A 291 17.12 24.45 -14.65
C ALA A 291 17.44 23.23 -13.76
N ALA A 292 16.72 23.05 -12.64
CA ALA A 292 16.96 21.97 -11.69
C ALA A 292 16.19 20.67 -11.98
N VAL A 293 15.31 20.68 -12.99
CA VAL A 293 14.43 19.54 -13.32
C VAL A 293 15.19 18.51 -14.17
N SER A 294 16.07 17.74 -13.55
CA SER A 294 16.60 16.56 -14.20
C SER A 294 15.65 15.39 -14.00
N LEU A 295 14.91 15.01 -15.07
CA LEU A 295 14.05 13.84 -15.03
C LEU A 295 14.92 12.57 -14.99
N ASN A 296 15.24 12.10 -13.79
CA ASN A 296 15.83 10.78 -13.58
C ASN A 296 14.80 9.80 -13.00
N PRO A 297 14.00 9.11 -13.85
CA PRO A 297 12.99 8.18 -13.38
C PRO A 297 13.59 7.01 -12.59
N MET A 298 14.78 6.55 -12.97
CA MET A 298 15.47 5.45 -12.29
C MET A 298 15.89 5.86 -10.88
N GLY A 299 16.43 7.08 -10.71
CA GLY A 299 16.78 7.61 -9.40
C GLY A 299 15.56 7.75 -8.48
N SER A 300 14.44 8.23 -9.00
CA SER A 300 13.20 8.38 -8.24
C SER A 300 12.59 7.03 -7.86
N PHE A 301 12.72 6.06 -8.75
CA PHE A 301 12.30 4.68 -8.49
C PHE A 301 13.16 4.09 -7.36
N ALA A 302 14.48 4.23 -7.42
CA ALA A 302 15.39 3.76 -6.38
C ALA A 302 15.11 4.40 -5.01
N GLU A 303 14.89 5.71 -4.95
CA GLU A 303 14.59 6.42 -3.69
C GLU A 303 13.34 5.87 -2.97
N THR A 304 12.36 5.37 -3.74
CA THR A 304 11.18 4.73 -3.15
C THR A 304 11.54 3.46 -2.38
N GLY A 305 12.63 2.78 -2.75
CA GLY A 305 13.15 1.57 -2.12
C GLY A 305 13.85 1.76 -0.79
N GLY A 306 13.90 2.98 -0.26
CA GLY A 306 14.53 3.26 1.04
C GLY A 306 13.98 2.45 2.22
N THR A 307 12.80 1.85 2.08
CA THR A 307 12.24 0.91 3.07
C THR A 307 13.09 -0.36 3.24
N LEU A 308 13.89 -0.74 2.24
CA LEU A 308 14.85 -1.84 2.35
C LEU A 308 15.84 -1.61 3.51
N ARG A 309 16.25 -0.36 3.77
CA ARG A 309 17.12 -0.04 4.91
C ARG A 309 16.51 -0.47 6.23
N THR A 310 15.21 -0.26 6.43
CA THR A 310 14.52 -0.72 7.65
C THR A 310 14.63 -2.24 7.83
N VAL A 311 14.58 -3.01 6.72
CA VAL A 311 14.76 -4.47 6.80
C VAL A 311 16.20 -4.79 7.20
N ALA A 312 17.20 -4.11 6.63
CA ALA A 312 18.60 -4.30 6.98
C ALA A 312 18.88 -3.95 8.45
N GLU A 313 18.33 -2.83 8.96
CA GLU A 313 18.47 -2.46 10.36
C GLU A 313 17.89 -3.52 11.32
N VAL A 314 16.73 -4.09 10.99
CA VAL A 314 16.14 -5.17 11.79
C VAL A 314 16.97 -6.46 11.70
N VAL A 315 17.61 -6.73 10.56
CA VAL A 315 18.61 -7.82 10.46
C VAL A 315 19.78 -7.57 11.40
N THR A 316 20.33 -6.34 11.42
CA THR A 316 21.38 -5.93 12.35
C THR A 316 20.94 -6.11 13.81
N TRP A 317 19.72 -5.77 14.19
CA TRP A 317 19.21 -6.00 15.56
C TRP A 317 19.27 -7.48 15.94
N ARG A 318 18.85 -8.35 15.02
CA ARG A 318 18.84 -9.79 15.25
C ARG A 318 20.23 -10.40 15.31
N ARG A 319 21.16 -9.93 14.48
CA ARG A 319 22.52 -10.53 14.33
C ARG A 319 23.52 -9.90 15.29
N THR A 320 23.60 -8.58 15.34
CA THR A 320 24.62 -7.85 16.09
C THR A 320 24.20 -7.63 17.54
N TYR A 321 22.95 -7.21 17.76
CA TYR A 321 22.45 -6.96 19.12
C TYR A 321 21.74 -8.15 19.76
N GLN A 322 21.68 -9.29 19.05
CA GLN A 322 21.06 -10.54 19.52
C GLN A 322 19.63 -10.36 20.05
N GLU A 323 18.88 -9.42 19.50
CA GLU A 323 17.49 -9.19 19.88
C GLU A 323 16.66 -10.48 19.74
N PRO A 324 15.93 -10.91 20.79
CA PRO A 324 15.11 -12.11 20.71
C PRO A 324 13.91 -11.92 19.77
N PRO A 325 13.31 -13.02 19.26
CA PRO A 325 12.06 -12.94 18.51
C PRO A 325 10.95 -12.34 19.36
N TYR A 326 10.13 -11.48 18.73
CA TYR A 326 9.03 -10.80 19.43
C TYR A 326 7.74 -11.61 19.47
N HIS A 327 7.69 -12.77 18.82
CA HIS A 327 6.59 -13.75 18.85
C HIS A 327 5.18 -13.13 18.61
N GLY A 328 5.09 -12.18 17.68
CA GLY A 328 3.84 -11.52 17.33
C GLY A 328 3.48 -10.32 18.21
N ARG A 329 4.32 -9.94 19.17
CA ARG A 329 4.04 -8.86 20.13
C ARG A 329 3.70 -7.55 19.43
N THR A 330 4.39 -7.19 18.35
CA THR A 330 4.11 -5.93 17.63
C THR A 330 2.74 -5.92 16.97
N TYR A 331 2.28 -7.06 16.44
CA TYR A 331 0.94 -7.21 15.87
C TYR A 331 -0.18 -7.15 16.92
N LEU A 332 0.09 -7.64 18.12
CA LEU A 332 -0.88 -7.65 19.22
C LEU A 332 -0.96 -6.31 19.97
N THR A 333 0.03 -5.45 19.83
CA THR A 333 0.10 -4.17 20.54
C THR A 333 -1.17 -3.31 20.39
N PRO A 334 -1.77 -3.14 19.19
CA PRO A 334 -3.00 -2.36 19.07
C PRO A 334 -4.17 -2.93 19.90
N VAL A 335 -4.26 -4.26 19.98
CA VAL A 335 -5.31 -4.96 20.76
C VAL A 335 -5.07 -4.79 22.24
N VAL A 336 -3.83 -5.00 22.71
CA VAL A 336 -3.43 -4.82 24.10
C VAL A 336 -3.70 -3.38 24.54
N ARG A 337 -3.35 -2.39 23.74
CA ARG A 337 -3.62 -0.98 24.04
C ARG A 337 -5.11 -0.63 24.08
N ALA A 338 -5.92 -1.24 23.21
CA ALA A 338 -7.37 -1.08 23.27
C ALA A 338 -7.94 -1.65 24.56
N TRP A 339 -7.44 -2.80 25.01
CA TRP A 339 -7.78 -3.41 26.29
C TRP A 339 -7.34 -2.55 27.48
N GLU A 340 -6.10 -2.04 27.48
CA GLU A 340 -5.59 -1.12 28.51
C GLU A 340 -6.47 0.13 28.61
N LEU A 341 -6.90 0.69 27.46
CA LEU A 341 -7.84 1.82 27.43
C LEU A 341 -9.19 1.46 28.05
N ALA A 342 -9.75 0.34 27.67
CA ALA A 342 -11.07 -0.11 28.15
C ALA A 342 -11.08 -0.40 29.67
N THR A 343 -9.93 -0.83 30.21
CA THR A 343 -9.77 -1.19 31.63
C THR A 343 -9.17 -0.07 32.48
N GLY A 344 -8.92 1.13 31.93
CA GLY A 344 -8.32 2.24 32.63
C GLY A 344 -6.86 2.02 33.07
N ARG A 345 -6.16 1.04 32.51
CA ARG A 345 -4.76 0.79 32.86
C ARG A 345 -3.84 1.88 32.31
N PRO A 346 -2.80 2.29 33.09
CA PRO A 346 -1.84 3.28 32.63
C PRO A 346 -1.07 2.74 31.40
N ARG A 347 -0.86 3.61 30.43
CA ARG A 347 -0.15 3.27 29.19
C ARG A 347 0.67 4.47 28.70
N PRO A 348 1.84 4.25 28.11
CA PRO A 348 2.61 5.33 27.52
C PRO A 348 1.87 5.93 26.32
N PRO A 349 2.16 7.18 25.95
CA PRO A 349 1.70 7.75 24.68
C PRO A 349 2.05 6.85 23.49
N GLY A 350 1.19 6.80 22.46
CA GLY A 350 1.39 5.86 21.34
C GLY A 350 2.69 6.07 20.56
N ASN A 351 3.16 7.30 20.48
CA ASN A 351 4.44 7.66 19.83
C ASN A 351 5.68 7.40 20.72
N GLN A 352 5.49 6.94 21.95
CA GLN A 352 6.57 6.60 22.88
C GLN A 352 6.50 5.13 23.33
N ASP A 353 5.50 4.38 22.89
CA ASP A 353 5.29 2.99 23.29
C ASP A 353 6.24 2.05 22.54
N PRO A 354 7.26 1.49 23.23
CA PRO A 354 8.27 0.65 22.59
C PRO A 354 7.71 -0.71 22.11
N ARG A 355 6.47 -1.03 22.37
CA ARG A 355 5.81 -2.22 21.81
C ARG A 355 5.48 -2.05 20.34
N TYR A 356 5.45 -0.82 19.81
CA TYR A 356 5.32 -0.56 18.38
C TYR A 356 6.66 -0.60 17.67
N ALA A 357 6.77 -1.42 16.66
CA ALA A 357 7.99 -1.60 15.89
C ALA A 357 8.54 -0.29 15.29
N GLY A 358 7.66 0.60 14.81
CA GLY A 358 8.06 1.90 14.30
C GLY A 358 8.63 2.84 15.38
N VAL A 359 8.13 2.76 16.63
CA VAL A 359 8.66 3.53 17.75
C VAL A 359 10.04 3.03 18.15
N LEU A 360 10.25 1.70 18.17
CA LEU A 360 11.57 1.12 18.40
C LEU A 360 12.61 1.60 17.37
N LEU A 361 12.23 1.63 16.10
CA LEU A 361 13.10 2.12 15.03
C LEU A 361 13.48 3.58 15.26
N TYR A 362 12.49 4.43 15.54
CA TYR A 362 12.71 5.85 15.78
C TYR A 362 13.57 6.11 17.04
N GLN A 363 13.38 5.35 18.10
CA GLN A 363 14.18 5.48 19.33
C GLN A 363 15.65 5.12 19.10
N ARG A 364 15.94 4.16 18.21
CA ARG A 364 17.32 3.75 17.88
C ARG A 364 17.98 4.66 16.84
N TYR A 365 17.18 5.23 15.94
CA TYR A 365 17.64 6.06 14.83
C TYR A 365 16.79 7.33 14.73
N PRO A 366 16.90 8.26 15.70
CA PRO A 366 16.07 9.47 15.73
C PRO A 366 16.32 10.38 14.52
N ASP A 367 17.53 10.38 13.98
CA ASP A 367 17.92 11.20 12.83
C ASP A 367 17.44 10.62 11.49
N PHE A 368 16.97 9.38 11.48
CA PHE A 368 16.47 8.75 10.27
C PHE A 368 14.95 8.66 10.29
N GLN A 369 14.31 9.41 9.41
CA GLN A 369 12.86 9.32 9.20
C GLN A 369 12.49 8.08 8.36
N LEU A 370 12.92 6.93 8.84
CA LEU A 370 12.58 5.65 8.23
C LEU A 370 11.16 5.24 8.64
N GLY A 371 10.32 4.95 7.65
CA GLY A 371 9.11 4.18 7.91
C GLY A 371 9.46 2.74 8.28
N PHE A 372 8.54 2.00 8.88
CA PHE A 372 8.74 0.57 9.13
C PHE A 372 8.40 -0.26 7.88
N SER A 373 8.47 -1.60 7.98
CA SER A 373 8.26 -2.51 6.85
C SER A 373 7.53 -3.77 7.32
N PRO A 374 6.56 -4.31 6.54
CA PRO A 374 5.91 -5.56 6.88
C PRO A 374 6.87 -6.76 6.77
N VAL A 375 7.91 -6.66 5.92
CA VAL A 375 8.98 -7.67 5.84
C VAL A 375 9.82 -7.64 7.10
N ALA A 376 10.25 -6.45 7.53
CA ALA A 376 11.00 -6.24 8.76
C ALA A 376 10.20 -6.68 9.99
N GLU A 377 8.88 -6.34 10.04
CA GLU A 377 8.01 -6.70 11.16
C GLU A 377 7.79 -8.21 11.25
N ALA A 378 7.58 -8.89 10.13
CA ALA A 378 7.47 -10.35 10.08
C ALA A 378 8.76 -11.04 10.52
N PHE A 379 9.92 -10.54 10.06
CA PHE A 379 11.22 -11.05 10.44
C PHE A 379 11.54 -10.81 11.93
N LEU A 380 11.25 -9.63 12.45
CA LEU A 380 11.41 -9.28 13.86
C LEU A 380 10.62 -10.22 14.77
N ASN A 381 9.39 -10.55 14.39
CA ASN A 381 8.50 -11.40 15.19
C ASN A 381 8.79 -12.89 15.06
N PHE A 382 9.06 -13.41 13.86
CA PHE A 382 9.04 -14.85 13.57
C PHE A 382 10.19 -15.32 12.67
N GLY A 383 11.17 -14.46 12.39
CA GLY A 383 12.28 -14.80 11.49
C GLY A 383 11.84 -14.94 10.03
N SER A 384 12.69 -15.58 9.22
CA SER A 384 12.42 -15.80 7.79
C SER A 384 11.17 -16.64 7.52
N THR A 385 10.87 -17.61 8.40
CA THR A 385 9.62 -18.39 8.32
C THR A 385 8.39 -17.50 8.46
N GLY A 386 8.43 -16.52 9.37
CA GLY A 386 7.34 -15.53 9.52
C GLY A 386 7.13 -14.70 8.27
N VAL A 387 8.20 -14.29 7.60
CA VAL A 387 8.12 -13.60 6.31
C VAL A 387 7.41 -14.48 5.29
N ALA A 388 7.85 -15.73 5.11
CA ALA A 388 7.25 -16.64 4.13
C ALA A 388 5.76 -16.90 4.43
N VAL A 389 5.40 -17.20 5.67
CA VAL A 389 4.02 -17.52 6.07
C VAL A 389 3.10 -16.31 5.94
N LEU A 390 3.51 -15.13 6.42
CA LEU A 390 2.71 -13.91 6.34
C LEU A 390 2.40 -13.55 4.89
N PHE A 391 3.43 -13.53 4.03
CA PHE A 391 3.25 -13.12 2.64
C PHE A 391 2.55 -14.19 1.80
N ALA A 392 2.70 -15.48 2.11
CA ALA A 392 1.85 -16.52 1.52
C ALA A 392 0.38 -16.33 1.91
N GLY A 393 0.08 -16.04 3.18
CA GLY A 393 -1.26 -15.72 3.64
C GLY A 393 -1.86 -14.51 2.93
N LEU A 394 -1.09 -13.42 2.78
CA LEU A 394 -1.51 -12.24 2.02
C LEU A 394 -1.76 -12.56 0.55
N GLY A 395 -0.88 -13.34 -0.09
CA GLY A 395 -1.06 -13.76 -1.48
C GLY A 395 -2.34 -14.56 -1.68
N ALA A 396 -2.63 -15.52 -0.78
CA ALA A 396 -3.86 -16.31 -0.81
C ALA A 396 -5.12 -15.44 -0.57
N LEU A 397 -5.06 -14.49 0.37
CA LEU A 397 -6.13 -13.55 0.68
C LEU A 397 -6.47 -12.69 -0.54
N LEU A 398 -5.46 -12.03 -1.13
CA LEU A 398 -5.63 -11.14 -2.27
C LEU A 398 -6.13 -11.91 -3.51
N ALA A 399 -5.60 -13.11 -3.77
CA ALA A 399 -6.11 -13.99 -4.83
C ALA A 399 -7.59 -14.35 -4.61
N GLY A 400 -7.99 -14.58 -3.36
CA GLY A 400 -9.37 -14.87 -2.99
C GLY A 400 -10.32 -13.71 -3.33
N PHE A 401 -9.91 -12.47 -3.10
CA PHE A 401 -10.68 -11.28 -3.46
C PHE A 401 -10.69 -11.02 -4.98
N ASP A 402 -9.54 -11.15 -5.64
CA ASP A 402 -9.42 -10.88 -7.07
C ASP A 402 -10.30 -11.80 -7.93
N ARG A 403 -10.60 -13.00 -7.46
CA ARG A 403 -11.47 -13.96 -8.15
C ARG A 403 -12.94 -13.64 -8.04
N ARG A 404 -13.35 -12.97 -6.98
CA ARG A 404 -14.76 -12.71 -6.69
C ARG A 404 -15.24 -11.49 -7.50
N ARG A 405 -16.43 -11.59 -8.08
CA ARG A 405 -17.15 -10.40 -8.52
C ARG A 405 -17.81 -9.80 -7.29
N LEU A 406 -17.27 -8.70 -6.85
CA LEU A 406 -17.76 -8.01 -5.66
C LEU A 406 -18.85 -7.01 -6.07
N GLY A 407 -19.97 -7.00 -5.33
CA GLY A 407 -20.90 -5.88 -5.38
C GLY A 407 -20.24 -4.62 -4.79
N HIS A 408 -20.91 -3.48 -4.90
CA HIS A 408 -20.37 -2.19 -4.48
C HIS A 408 -19.84 -2.18 -3.03
N LEU A 409 -20.56 -2.77 -2.08
CA LEU A 409 -20.11 -2.87 -0.68
C LEU A 409 -18.85 -3.72 -0.52
N GLY A 410 -18.80 -4.87 -1.19
CA GLY A 410 -17.62 -5.74 -1.17
C GLY A 410 -16.41 -5.10 -1.83
N ALA A 411 -16.60 -4.38 -2.93
CA ALA A 411 -15.54 -3.67 -3.63
C ALA A 411 -15.01 -2.48 -2.82
N ALA A 412 -15.90 -1.70 -2.17
CA ALA A 412 -15.48 -0.62 -1.28
C ALA A 412 -14.70 -1.15 -0.07
N ARG A 413 -15.13 -2.29 0.54
CA ARG A 413 -14.39 -2.96 1.63
C ARG A 413 -13.02 -3.45 1.18
N LEU A 414 -12.92 -3.99 -0.04
CA LEU A 414 -11.63 -4.38 -0.61
C LEU A 414 -10.73 -3.15 -0.80
N GLY A 415 -11.27 -2.00 -1.24
CA GLY A 415 -10.52 -0.75 -1.31
C GLY A 415 -9.96 -0.33 0.05
N VAL A 416 -10.77 -0.37 1.12
CA VAL A 416 -10.31 -0.07 2.48
C VAL A 416 -9.22 -1.05 2.94
N LEU A 417 -9.37 -2.34 2.67
CA LEU A 417 -8.33 -3.34 2.94
C LEU A 417 -7.04 -2.99 2.18
N MET A 418 -7.16 -2.64 0.91
CA MET A 418 -5.99 -2.25 0.10
C MET A 418 -5.32 -0.98 0.60
N TYR A 419 -6.08 0.00 1.10
CA TYR A 419 -5.50 1.18 1.75
C TYR A 419 -4.69 0.78 2.99
N ALA A 420 -5.27 -0.05 3.87
CA ALA A 420 -4.59 -0.54 5.07
C ALA A 420 -3.31 -1.33 4.74
N LEU A 421 -3.38 -2.24 3.77
CA LEU A 421 -2.22 -3.03 3.33
C LEU A 421 -1.17 -2.16 2.64
N SER A 422 -1.57 -1.20 1.80
CA SER A 422 -0.66 -0.25 1.16
C SER A 422 0.09 0.58 2.19
N TYR A 423 -0.60 1.01 3.25
CA TYR A 423 0.02 1.74 4.36
C TYR A 423 1.14 0.93 5.02
N THR A 424 0.95 -0.39 5.20
CA THR A 424 1.96 -1.24 5.84
C THR A 424 3.23 -1.42 5.01
N VAL A 425 3.16 -1.25 3.69
CA VAL A 425 4.36 -1.44 2.84
C VAL A 425 5.53 -0.55 3.26
N ARG A 426 5.22 0.60 3.88
CA ARG A 426 6.22 1.56 4.40
C ARG A 426 6.08 1.83 5.90
N ASN A 427 5.16 1.20 6.58
CA ASN A 427 4.89 1.45 8.00
C ASN A 427 4.67 0.14 8.74
N ALA A 428 4.71 0.19 10.07
CA ALA A 428 4.31 -0.95 10.90
C ALA A 428 2.80 -1.20 10.79
N SER A 429 2.39 -2.42 11.12
CA SER A 429 1.00 -2.89 11.04
C SER A 429 0.04 -2.24 12.05
N ASN A 430 0.54 -1.42 12.95
CA ASN A 430 -0.20 -0.84 14.08
C ASN A 430 -1.44 -0.01 13.68
N ALA A 431 -1.43 0.62 12.51
CA ALA A 431 -2.57 1.39 12.01
C ALA A 431 -3.65 0.53 11.32
N VAL A 432 -3.33 -0.70 10.94
CA VAL A 432 -4.23 -1.60 10.17
C VAL A 432 -5.56 -1.83 10.88
N PRO A 433 -5.60 -2.22 12.17
CA PRO A 433 -6.86 -2.50 12.85
C PRO A 433 -7.78 -1.27 12.89
N LEU A 434 -7.24 -0.10 13.24
CA LEU A 434 -8.03 1.15 13.28
C LEU A 434 -8.57 1.52 11.90
N THR A 435 -7.73 1.44 10.88
CA THR A 435 -8.09 1.73 9.49
C THR A 435 -9.23 0.81 9.01
N LEU A 436 -9.12 -0.49 9.28
CA LEU A 436 -10.14 -1.46 8.90
C LEU A 436 -11.44 -1.24 9.67
N ILE A 437 -11.38 -1.07 10.99
CA ILE A 437 -12.57 -0.85 11.82
C ILE A 437 -13.29 0.42 11.37
N ALA A 438 -12.57 1.54 11.25
CA ALA A 438 -13.16 2.82 10.84
C ALA A 438 -13.79 2.72 9.44
N GLY A 439 -13.06 2.19 8.47
CA GLY A 439 -13.54 2.08 7.08
C GLY A 439 -14.73 1.12 6.94
N LEU A 440 -14.68 -0.05 7.61
CA LEU A 440 -15.78 -1.01 7.57
C LEU A 440 -17.02 -0.46 8.28
N LEU A 441 -16.85 0.26 9.39
CA LEU A 441 -17.94 0.90 10.13
C LEU A 441 -18.63 1.98 9.29
N VAL A 442 -17.86 2.86 8.65
CA VAL A 442 -18.40 3.90 7.76
C VAL A 442 -19.19 3.29 6.61
N ILE A 443 -18.64 2.26 5.93
CA ILE A 443 -19.33 1.55 4.85
C ILE A 443 -20.61 0.88 5.36
N TRP A 444 -20.56 0.26 6.55
CA TRP A 444 -21.71 -0.38 7.17
C TRP A 444 -22.80 0.64 7.53
N CYS A 445 -22.46 1.76 8.15
CA CYS A 445 -23.39 2.83 8.47
C CYS A 445 -24.06 3.38 7.20
N ALA A 446 -23.28 3.66 6.16
CA ALA A 446 -23.82 4.12 4.88
C ALA A 446 -24.80 3.10 4.28
N ALA A 447 -24.45 1.82 4.29
CA ALA A 447 -25.33 0.77 3.80
C ALA A 447 -26.63 0.66 4.62
N ARG A 448 -26.57 0.79 5.95
CA ARG A 448 -27.76 0.76 6.83
C ARG A 448 -28.68 1.95 6.61
N LEU A 449 -28.11 3.13 6.42
CA LEU A 449 -28.89 4.35 6.15
C LEU A 449 -29.64 4.25 4.82
N LEU A 450 -29.04 3.64 3.79
CA LEU A 450 -29.62 3.49 2.47
C LEU A 450 -30.67 2.37 2.36
N ASN A 451 -30.57 1.34 3.23
CA ASN A 451 -31.50 0.22 3.24
C ASN A 451 -32.69 0.43 4.19
N ARG A 452 -32.89 1.61 4.76
CA ARG A 452 -34.09 1.91 5.55
C ARG A 452 -35.30 1.87 4.63
N PRO A 453 -36.34 1.07 4.98
CA PRO A 453 -37.59 1.08 4.20
C PRO A 453 -38.17 2.50 4.21
N PRO A 454 -38.76 2.97 3.09
CA PRO A 454 -39.45 4.25 3.08
C PRO A 454 -40.47 4.27 4.20
N ARG A 455 -40.46 5.33 5.02
CA ARG A 455 -41.49 5.51 6.05
C ARG A 455 -42.85 5.37 5.35
N PRO A 456 -43.77 4.54 5.88
CA PRO A 456 -45.11 4.47 5.31
C PRO A 456 -45.66 5.88 5.26
N ALA A 457 -46.15 6.27 4.09
CA ALA A 457 -46.82 7.58 3.91
C ALA A 457 -47.87 7.68 4.99
N ARG A 458 -47.83 8.73 5.81
CA ARG A 458 -48.89 9.01 6.78
C ARG A 458 -50.21 9.00 6.00
N ARG A 459 -51.08 8.01 6.29
CA ARG A 459 -52.41 8.01 5.72
C ARG A 459 -53.02 9.38 6.03
N PRO A 460 -53.57 10.07 5.04
CA PRO A 460 -54.28 11.32 5.30
C PRO A 460 -55.36 11.03 6.35
N VAL A 461 -55.34 11.78 7.46
CA VAL A 461 -56.40 11.71 8.45
C VAL A 461 -57.69 12.08 7.75
N PRO A 462 -58.73 11.21 7.79
CA PRO A 462 -60.02 11.57 7.21
C PRO A 462 -60.50 12.85 7.86
N VAL A 463 -60.76 13.88 7.07
CA VAL A 463 -61.40 15.11 7.54
C VAL A 463 -62.82 14.72 7.90
N PRO A 464 -63.26 14.92 9.17
CA PRO A 464 -64.66 14.67 9.51
C PRO A 464 -65.56 15.59 8.70
N ALA A 465 -66.68 15.05 8.16
CA ALA A 465 -67.67 15.73 7.36
C ALA A 465 -68.51 16.69 8.20
#